data_2200b8f460057beeae207503212fcc79
#
_entry.id   2200b8f460057beeae207503212fcc79
#
_cell.length_a   1.000
_cell.length_b   1.000
_cell.length_c   1.000
_cell.angle_alpha   90.00
_cell.angle_beta   90.00
_cell.angle_gamma   90.00
#
_symmetry.space_group_name_H-M   'P 1'
#
loop_
_entity.id
_entity.type
_entity.pdbx_description
1 polymer ?
#
loop_
_entity_poly.entity_id
_entity_poly.type
_entity_poly.pdbx_seq_one_letter_code
_entity_poly.pdbx_strand_id
1 'polypeptide(L)'
;TSVRHIARMGLGASVMANVRPDLADINASLECDVDSVSISIPTSDLQITNIIQKDPDWILEKVYESAVYANEHGLYIACVAEDASRADLGFLIDFAKAAKAAGASRFGYADSTGVADPFTCEERIRMLRQIAGIDVEIIARNDFGMATANTFAAIKAGARFARVTAMGIGQRAGCAPLEEVAMVSKHML
;
A
#
# COMPACT_ATOMS: atom_id res chain seq x y z
N THR A 1 0.17 24.81 -2.30
CA THR A 1 -0.84 23.74 -2.18
C THR A 1 -1.02 23.37 -0.70
N SER A 2 -2.16 22.73 -0.34
CA SER A 2 -2.43 22.26 1.03
C SER A 2 -1.39 21.23 1.47
N VAL A 3 -0.94 20.35 0.56
CA VAL A 3 0.09 19.33 0.85
C VAL A 3 1.40 19.98 1.27
N ARG A 4 1.89 20.97 0.52
CA ARG A 4 3.11 21.72 0.87
C ARG A 4 2.99 22.40 2.24
N HIS A 5 1.82 22.94 2.55
CA HIS A 5 1.59 23.58 3.86
C HIS A 5 1.73 22.55 5.00
N ILE A 6 1.11 21.38 4.85
CA ILE A 6 1.19 20.29 5.84
C ILE A 6 2.65 19.80 5.98
N ALA A 7 3.34 19.56 4.86
CA ALA A 7 4.74 19.09 4.88
C ALA A 7 5.67 20.06 5.65
N ARG A 8 5.39 21.37 5.57
CA ARG A 8 6.20 22.42 6.24
C ARG A 8 5.77 22.75 7.68
N MET A 9 4.79 22.03 8.24
CA MET A 9 4.33 22.29 9.62
C MET A 9 5.28 21.82 10.72
N GLY A 10 6.39 21.13 10.38
CA GLY A 10 7.33 20.59 11.37
C GLY A 10 6.72 19.50 12.24
N LEU A 11 5.89 18.64 11.63
CA LEU A 11 5.25 17.53 12.31
C LEU A 11 6.29 16.48 12.73
N GLY A 12 6.04 15.80 13.86
CA GLY A 12 6.80 14.63 14.26
C GLY A 12 6.51 13.37 13.44
N ALA A 13 5.60 13.46 12.46
CA ALA A 13 5.21 12.39 11.56
C ALA A 13 5.70 12.68 10.13
N SER A 14 6.11 11.64 9.41
CA SER A 14 6.45 11.73 7.99
C SER A 14 5.20 11.99 7.15
N VAL A 15 5.26 12.94 6.24
CA VAL A 15 4.18 13.28 5.31
C VAL A 15 4.36 12.50 4.02
N MET A 16 3.37 11.65 3.70
CA MET A 16 3.39 10.78 2.52
C MET A 16 2.32 11.22 1.50
N ALA A 17 2.72 11.42 0.25
CA ALA A 17 1.79 11.66 -0.85
C ALA A 17 1.44 10.34 -1.55
N ASN A 18 0.14 10.16 -1.90
CA ASN A 18 -0.27 9.10 -2.82
C ASN A 18 -0.08 9.56 -4.26
N VAL A 19 0.60 8.75 -5.08
CA VAL A 19 0.93 9.05 -6.47
C VAL A 19 0.65 7.85 -7.37
N ARG A 20 0.37 8.12 -8.63
CA ARG A 20 0.41 7.12 -9.69
C ARG A 20 1.88 6.82 -10.04
N PRO A 21 2.19 5.71 -10.72
CA PRO A 21 3.53 5.45 -11.24
C PRO A 21 3.82 6.37 -12.47
N ASP A 22 3.88 7.66 -12.20
CA ASP A 22 4.07 8.73 -13.17
C ASP A 22 5.06 9.76 -12.61
N LEU A 23 6.08 10.10 -13.39
CA LEU A 23 7.12 11.05 -12.98
C LEU A 23 6.57 12.45 -12.69
N ALA A 24 5.47 12.86 -13.36
CA ALA A 24 4.84 14.14 -13.10
C ALA A 24 4.22 14.20 -11.70
N ASP A 25 3.59 13.12 -11.24
CA ASP A 25 3.01 13.02 -9.89
C ASP A 25 4.12 13.01 -8.82
N ILE A 26 5.22 12.31 -9.08
CA ILE A 26 6.39 12.27 -8.18
C ILE A 26 7.04 13.65 -8.09
N ASN A 27 7.25 14.34 -9.21
CA ASN A 27 7.79 15.69 -9.24
C ASN A 27 6.90 16.70 -8.49
N ALA A 28 5.59 16.60 -8.67
CA ALA A 28 4.64 17.43 -7.92
C ALA A 28 4.73 17.20 -6.40
N SER A 29 5.05 15.97 -5.99
CA SER A 29 5.27 15.60 -4.59
C SER A 29 6.59 16.17 -4.04
N LEU A 30 7.67 16.10 -4.83
CA LEU A 30 8.97 16.72 -4.52
C LEU A 30 8.83 18.23 -4.35
N GLU A 31 8.09 18.90 -5.24
CA GLU A 31 7.81 20.34 -5.12
C GLU A 31 7.01 20.70 -3.86
N CYS A 32 6.30 19.73 -3.28
CA CYS A 32 5.55 19.94 -2.04
C CYS A 32 6.38 19.67 -0.76
N ASP A 33 7.64 19.29 -0.89
CA ASP A 33 8.54 18.95 0.22
C ASP A 33 8.00 17.81 1.11
N VAL A 34 7.37 16.78 0.51
CA VAL A 34 6.94 15.60 1.26
C VAL A 34 8.12 14.68 1.56
N ASP A 35 8.04 13.93 2.66
CA ASP A 35 9.10 13.01 3.07
C ASP A 35 9.06 11.69 2.29
N SER A 36 7.89 11.36 1.74
CA SER A 36 7.65 10.01 1.20
C SER A 36 6.54 9.99 0.16
N VAL A 37 6.56 8.95 -0.67
CA VAL A 37 5.51 8.67 -1.67
C VAL A 37 4.98 7.25 -1.55
N SER A 38 3.67 7.11 -1.81
CA SER A 38 3.00 5.83 -1.96
C SER A 38 2.59 5.67 -3.42
N ILE A 39 3.36 4.90 -4.18
CA ILE A 39 3.13 4.64 -5.62
C ILE A 39 2.11 3.52 -5.73
N SER A 40 0.92 3.81 -6.24
CA SER A 40 -0.20 2.87 -6.32
C SER A 40 -0.55 2.52 -7.76
N ILE A 41 -0.76 1.22 -8.03
CA ILE A 41 -1.19 0.71 -9.33
C ILE A 41 -2.08 -0.51 -9.16
N PRO A 42 -3.12 -0.69 -10.01
CA PRO A 42 -3.93 -1.90 -10.06
C PRO A 42 -3.13 -3.16 -10.37
N THR A 43 -3.46 -4.26 -9.66
CA THR A 43 -2.73 -5.54 -9.79
C THR A 43 -3.63 -6.73 -10.08
N SER A 44 -4.96 -6.63 -9.95
CA SER A 44 -5.87 -7.71 -10.34
C SER A 44 -6.02 -7.78 -11.86
N ASP A 45 -6.14 -8.98 -12.41
CA ASP A 45 -6.36 -9.21 -13.84
C ASP A 45 -7.55 -8.41 -14.36
N LEU A 46 -8.62 -8.34 -13.56
CA LEU A 46 -9.81 -7.57 -13.89
C LEU A 46 -9.48 -6.09 -14.14
N GLN A 47 -8.67 -5.47 -13.28
CA GLN A 47 -8.33 -4.06 -13.40
C GLN A 47 -7.23 -3.82 -14.43
N ILE A 48 -6.25 -4.72 -14.54
CA ILE A 48 -5.22 -4.64 -15.56
C ILE A 48 -5.85 -4.68 -16.95
N THR A 49 -6.74 -5.66 -17.20
CA THR A 49 -7.40 -5.84 -18.50
C THR A 49 -8.36 -4.70 -18.84
N ASN A 50 -9.20 -4.28 -17.89
CA ASN A 50 -10.30 -3.36 -18.20
C ASN A 50 -9.97 -1.88 -17.98
N ILE A 51 -9.01 -1.57 -17.09
CA ILE A 51 -8.67 -0.18 -16.74
C ILE A 51 -7.33 0.21 -17.34
N ILE A 52 -6.28 -0.55 -17.05
CA ILE A 52 -4.93 -0.24 -17.50
C ILE A 52 -4.72 -0.58 -18.97
N GLN A 53 -5.30 -1.69 -19.45
CA GLN A 53 -5.19 -2.19 -20.82
C GLN A 53 -3.74 -2.36 -21.27
N LYS A 54 -2.91 -2.91 -20.39
CA LYS A 54 -1.49 -3.23 -20.61
C LYS A 54 -1.19 -4.64 -20.11
N ASP A 55 0.02 -5.11 -20.42
CA ASP A 55 0.51 -6.39 -19.92
C ASP A 55 0.91 -6.31 -18.43
N PRO A 56 0.88 -7.41 -17.69
CA PRO A 56 1.40 -7.46 -16.32
C PRO A 56 2.86 -7.01 -16.21
N ASP A 57 3.70 -7.33 -17.19
CA ASP A 57 5.11 -6.93 -17.23
C ASP A 57 5.26 -5.41 -17.30
N TRP A 58 4.38 -4.72 -18.03
CA TRP A 58 4.35 -3.27 -18.05
C TRP A 58 4.07 -2.67 -16.67
N ILE A 59 3.24 -3.32 -15.84
CA ILE A 59 2.97 -2.90 -14.47
C ILE A 59 4.25 -2.97 -13.63
N LEU A 60 4.99 -4.09 -13.73
CA LEU A 60 6.25 -4.28 -13.00
C LEU A 60 7.30 -3.25 -13.43
N GLU A 61 7.43 -3.01 -14.73
CA GLU A 61 8.34 -2.00 -15.29
C GLU A 61 8.00 -0.61 -14.77
N LYS A 62 6.73 -0.21 -14.83
CA LYS A 62 6.29 1.13 -14.40
C LYS A 62 6.50 1.38 -12.92
N VAL A 63 6.23 0.39 -12.07
CA VAL A 63 6.50 0.49 -10.64
C VAL A 63 7.99 0.58 -10.37
N TYR A 64 8.78 -0.25 -11.06
CA TYR A 64 10.23 -0.25 -10.92
C TYR A 64 10.83 1.11 -11.30
N GLU A 65 10.55 1.62 -12.51
CA GLU A 65 11.03 2.92 -13.00
C GLU A 65 10.66 4.07 -12.05
N SER A 66 9.39 4.10 -11.63
CA SER A 66 8.89 5.17 -10.75
C SER A 66 9.51 5.11 -9.35
N ALA A 67 9.72 3.90 -8.83
CA ALA A 67 10.36 3.73 -7.53
C ALA A 67 11.86 4.08 -7.58
N VAL A 68 12.58 3.67 -8.64
CA VAL A 68 13.99 4.08 -8.85
C VAL A 68 14.08 5.60 -8.89
N TYR A 69 13.23 6.25 -9.69
CA TYR A 69 13.24 7.71 -9.80
C TYR A 69 12.99 8.40 -8.45
N ALA A 70 12.00 7.94 -7.69
CA ALA A 70 11.70 8.50 -6.37
C ALA A 70 12.85 8.28 -5.37
N ASN A 71 13.52 7.10 -5.44
CA ASN A 71 14.66 6.75 -4.59
C ASN A 71 15.88 7.66 -4.88
N GLU A 72 16.18 7.91 -6.15
CA GLU A 72 17.27 8.80 -6.57
C GLU A 72 17.06 10.25 -6.08
N HIS A 73 15.81 10.64 -5.83
CA HIS A 73 15.45 11.95 -5.28
C HIS A 73 15.30 11.95 -3.74
N GLY A 74 15.69 10.86 -3.07
CA GLY A 74 15.75 10.78 -1.60
C GLY A 74 14.41 10.59 -0.90
N LEU A 75 13.33 10.23 -1.62
CA LEU A 75 12.03 9.97 -1.01
C LEU A 75 11.99 8.56 -0.39
N TYR A 76 11.31 8.44 0.76
CA TYR A 76 10.91 7.12 1.27
C TYR A 76 9.74 6.58 0.44
N ILE A 77 9.80 5.30 0.05
CA ILE A 77 8.88 4.76 -0.96
C ILE A 77 8.08 3.58 -0.42
N ALA A 78 6.76 3.65 -0.59
CA ALA A 78 5.85 2.51 -0.52
C ALA A 78 5.32 2.21 -1.93
N CYS A 79 5.41 0.95 -2.38
CA CYS A 79 4.75 0.51 -3.62
C CYS A 79 3.49 -0.27 -3.26
N VAL A 80 2.33 0.18 -3.74
CA VAL A 80 1.03 -0.35 -3.35
C VAL A 80 0.39 -1.09 -4.52
N ALA A 81 0.14 -2.38 -4.30
CA ALA A 81 -0.67 -3.21 -5.17
C ALA A 81 -2.16 -2.98 -4.86
N GLU A 82 -2.85 -2.23 -5.73
CA GLU A 82 -4.29 -2.04 -5.60
C GLU A 82 -5.04 -3.30 -6.05
N ASP A 83 -6.13 -3.59 -5.36
CA ASP A 83 -6.97 -4.77 -5.58
C ASP A 83 -6.20 -6.10 -5.41
N ALA A 84 -5.23 -6.10 -4.49
CA ALA A 84 -4.35 -7.23 -4.21
C ALA A 84 -5.11 -8.48 -3.72
N SER A 85 -6.27 -8.32 -3.08
CA SER A 85 -7.10 -9.43 -2.62
C SER A 85 -7.58 -10.32 -3.78
N ARG A 86 -7.76 -9.76 -4.98
CA ARG A 86 -8.20 -10.48 -6.19
C ARG A 86 -7.08 -10.72 -7.21
N ALA A 87 -5.87 -10.26 -6.93
CA ALA A 87 -4.71 -10.47 -7.79
C ALA A 87 -4.13 -11.87 -7.62
N ASP A 88 -3.45 -12.37 -8.66
CA ASP A 88 -2.63 -13.58 -8.56
C ASP A 88 -1.51 -13.39 -7.53
N LEU A 89 -1.30 -14.39 -6.68
CA LEU A 89 -0.30 -14.29 -5.62
C LEU A 89 1.14 -14.31 -6.17
N GLY A 90 1.39 -15.06 -7.23
CA GLY A 90 2.69 -15.10 -7.90
C GLY A 90 3.05 -13.72 -8.45
N PHE A 91 2.11 -13.08 -9.14
CA PHE A 91 2.27 -11.71 -9.63
C PHE A 91 2.53 -10.70 -8.50
N LEU A 92 1.82 -10.80 -7.37
CA LEU A 92 2.07 -9.93 -6.21
C LEU A 92 3.47 -10.12 -5.61
N ILE A 93 3.98 -11.35 -5.61
CA ILE A 93 5.35 -11.66 -5.17
C ILE A 93 6.37 -11.01 -6.10
N ASP A 94 6.16 -11.10 -7.41
CA ASP A 94 7.05 -10.48 -8.40
C ASP A 94 7.00 -8.96 -8.34
N PHE A 95 5.81 -8.39 -8.16
CA PHE A 95 5.64 -6.96 -7.88
C PHE A 95 6.40 -6.51 -6.62
N ALA A 96 6.27 -7.24 -5.52
CA ALA A 96 6.96 -6.91 -4.27
C ALA A 96 8.49 -7.03 -4.40
N LYS A 97 8.99 -8.00 -5.18
CA LYS A 97 10.42 -8.12 -5.50
C LYS A 97 10.92 -6.97 -6.39
N ALA A 98 10.17 -6.61 -7.42
CA ALA A 98 10.50 -5.48 -8.29
C ALA A 98 10.54 -4.17 -7.49
N ALA A 99 9.53 -3.92 -6.65
CA ALA A 99 9.50 -2.77 -5.76
C ALA A 99 10.72 -2.73 -4.83
N LYS A 100 11.08 -3.87 -4.20
CA LYS A 100 12.27 -3.97 -3.34
C LYS A 100 13.56 -3.66 -4.10
N ALA A 101 13.73 -4.24 -5.28
CA ALA A 101 14.91 -4.03 -6.13
C ALA A 101 15.06 -2.57 -6.57
N ALA A 102 13.94 -1.85 -6.71
CA ALA A 102 13.90 -0.42 -7.03
C ALA A 102 14.12 0.51 -5.80
N GLY A 103 14.34 -0.05 -4.60
CA GLY A 103 14.61 0.70 -3.38
C GLY A 103 13.36 1.02 -2.55
N ALA A 104 12.20 0.43 -2.86
CA ALA A 104 11.03 0.61 -1.99
C ALA A 104 11.27 -0.01 -0.61
N SER A 105 10.87 0.73 0.42
CA SER A 105 11.02 0.32 1.81
C SER A 105 9.90 -0.61 2.28
N ARG A 106 8.72 -0.55 1.63
CA ARG A 106 7.58 -1.42 1.93
C ARG A 106 6.69 -1.68 0.73
N PHE A 107 6.05 -2.82 0.76
CA PHE A 107 5.01 -3.25 -0.16
C PHE A 107 3.64 -3.09 0.49
N GLY A 108 2.71 -2.40 -0.16
CA GLY A 108 1.34 -2.22 0.29
C GLY A 108 0.40 -3.26 -0.35
N TYR A 109 -0.21 -4.09 0.49
CA TYR A 109 -1.29 -4.99 0.10
C TYR A 109 -2.63 -4.29 0.30
N ALA A 110 -3.27 -3.84 -0.78
CA ALA A 110 -4.54 -3.14 -0.69
C ALA A 110 -5.72 -4.04 -1.08
N ASP A 111 -6.54 -4.39 -0.10
CA ASP A 111 -7.88 -4.96 -0.32
C ASP A 111 -8.84 -3.85 -0.73
N SER A 112 -8.70 -3.38 -1.97
CA SER A 112 -9.39 -2.19 -2.48
C SER A 112 -10.90 -2.33 -2.55
N THR A 113 -11.41 -3.54 -2.60
CA THR A 113 -12.85 -3.87 -2.70
C THR A 113 -13.43 -4.43 -1.40
N GLY A 114 -12.61 -4.65 -0.38
CA GLY A 114 -13.02 -5.16 0.92
C GLY A 114 -13.53 -6.60 0.89
N VAL A 115 -13.04 -7.42 -0.06
CA VAL A 115 -13.52 -8.81 -0.27
C VAL A 115 -12.64 -9.87 0.40
N ALA A 116 -11.52 -9.47 0.97
CA ALA A 116 -10.66 -10.40 1.70
C ALA A 116 -11.33 -10.84 3.01
N ASP A 117 -11.09 -12.07 3.41
CA ASP A 117 -11.36 -12.59 4.74
C ASP A 117 -10.06 -12.67 5.56
N PRO A 118 -10.15 -12.73 6.91
CA PRO A 118 -8.96 -12.72 7.77
C PRO A 118 -8.00 -13.90 7.55
N PHE A 119 -8.49 -15.07 7.17
CA PHE A 119 -7.67 -16.27 6.96
C PHE A 119 -6.85 -16.16 5.68
N THR A 120 -7.50 -15.81 4.58
CA THR A 120 -6.84 -15.54 3.30
C THR A 120 -5.86 -14.37 3.41
N CYS A 121 -6.23 -13.31 4.15
CA CYS A 121 -5.37 -12.16 4.37
C CYS A 121 -4.09 -12.58 5.13
N GLU A 122 -4.24 -13.34 6.23
CA GLU A 122 -3.12 -13.84 7.02
C GLU A 122 -2.16 -14.68 6.17
N GLU A 123 -2.68 -15.63 5.39
CA GLU A 123 -1.88 -16.53 4.55
C GLU A 123 -1.09 -15.73 3.49
N ARG A 124 -1.76 -14.86 2.74
CA ARG A 124 -1.14 -14.07 1.66
C ARG A 124 -0.06 -13.13 2.19
N ILE A 125 -0.34 -12.43 3.29
CA ILE A 125 0.64 -11.52 3.92
C ILE A 125 1.88 -12.30 4.40
N ARG A 126 1.68 -13.48 5.02
CA ARG A 126 2.78 -14.33 5.46
C ARG A 126 3.67 -14.76 4.28
N MET A 127 3.06 -15.22 3.19
CA MET A 127 3.79 -15.64 1.99
C MET A 127 4.54 -14.48 1.33
N LEU A 128 3.88 -13.33 1.14
CA LEU A 128 4.52 -12.13 0.58
C LEU A 128 5.74 -11.71 1.40
N ARG A 129 5.61 -11.65 2.71
CA ARG A 129 6.72 -11.28 3.60
C ARG A 129 7.88 -12.29 3.52
N GLN A 130 7.58 -13.59 3.54
CA GLN A 130 8.61 -14.62 3.53
C GLN A 130 9.35 -14.71 2.19
N ILE A 131 8.64 -14.60 1.07
CA ILE A 131 9.21 -14.85 -0.26
C ILE A 131 9.83 -13.58 -0.86
N ALA A 132 9.16 -12.44 -0.76
CA ALA A 132 9.69 -11.18 -1.28
C ALA A 132 10.69 -10.53 -0.32
N GLY A 133 10.60 -10.82 0.99
CA GLY A 133 11.54 -10.31 2.00
C GLY A 133 11.55 -8.78 2.11
N ILE A 134 10.38 -8.15 1.93
CA ILE A 134 10.14 -6.72 2.09
C ILE A 134 9.12 -6.52 3.21
N ASP A 135 9.17 -5.38 3.88
CA ASP A 135 8.15 -5.04 4.87
C ASP A 135 6.78 -4.84 4.20
N VAL A 136 5.74 -5.38 4.82
CA VAL A 136 4.38 -5.34 4.27
C VAL A 136 3.51 -4.35 5.04
N GLU A 137 2.76 -3.54 4.29
CA GLU A 137 1.68 -2.69 4.76
C GLU A 137 0.33 -3.29 4.36
N ILE A 138 -0.61 -3.41 5.31
CA ILE A 138 -2.00 -3.77 5.02
C ILE A 138 -2.86 -2.52 4.85
N ILE A 139 -3.72 -2.52 3.82
CA ILE A 139 -4.67 -1.46 3.51
C ILE A 139 -6.05 -2.12 3.30
N ALA A 140 -6.85 -2.24 4.36
CA ALA A 140 -8.12 -2.95 4.31
C ALA A 140 -9.32 -2.00 4.19
N ARG A 141 -10.25 -2.34 3.28
CA ARG A 141 -11.56 -1.70 3.15
C ARG A 141 -12.63 -2.47 3.92
N ASN A 142 -13.69 -1.78 4.30
CA ASN A 142 -14.69 -2.29 5.25
C ASN A 142 -16.02 -2.69 4.59
N ASP A 143 -16.01 -3.03 3.31
CA ASP A 143 -17.22 -3.30 2.53
C ASP A 143 -18.05 -4.46 3.09
N PHE A 144 -17.41 -5.49 3.63
CA PHE A 144 -18.05 -6.59 4.36
C PHE A 144 -17.88 -6.52 5.89
N GLY A 145 -17.47 -5.37 6.45
CA GLY A 145 -17.30 -5.21 7.90
C GLY A 145 -16.05 -5.90 8.47
N MET A 146 -15.10 -6.33 7.62
CA MET A 146 -13.94 -7.12 8.06
C MET A 146 -12.61 -6.35 8.10
N ALA A 147 -12.62 -5.04 7.88
CA ALA A 147 -11.38 -4.27 7.76
C ALA A 147 -10.48 -4.39 9.00
N THR A 148 -11.04 -4.26 10.21
CA THR A 148 -10.27 -4.40 11.46
C THR A 148 -9.76 -5.82 11.65
N ALA A 149 -10.59 -6.83 11.36
CA ALA A 149 -10.21 -8.24 11.47
C ALA A 149 -9.11 -8.60 10.47
N ASN A 150 -9.22 -8.16 9.21
CA ASN A 150 -8.20 -8.36 8.18
C ASN A 150 -6.89 -7.67 8.54
N THR A 151 -6.95 -6.43 9.07
CA THR A 151 -5.77 -5.70 9.52
C THR A 151 -5.07 -6.42 10.67
N PHE A 152 -5.82 -6.90 11.64
CA PHE A 152 -5.29 -7.68 12.76
C PHE A 152 -4.64 -8.99 12.30
N ALA A 153 -5.30 -9.75 11.42
CA ALA A 153 -4.77 -10.97 10.83
C ALA A 153 -3.45 -10.71 10.09
N ALA A 154 -3.39 -9.62 9.31
CA ALA A 154 -2.18 -9.20 8.62
C ALA A 154 -1.03 -8.85 9.60
N ILE A 155 -1.32 -8.13 10.69
CA ILE A 155 -0.31 -7.82 11.72
C ILE A 155 0.21 -9.10 12.36
N LYS A 156 -0.66 -10.05 12.69
CA LYS A 156 -0.25 -11.39 13.21
C LYS A 156 0.59 -12.16 12.20
N ALA A 157 0.32 -12.04 10.91
CA ALA A 157 1.14 -12.61 9.83
C ALA A 157 2.49 -11.90 9.65
N GLY A 158 2.68 -10.77 10.33
CA GLY A 158 3.92 -10.01 10.36
C GLY A 158 3.94 -8.76 9.48
N ALA A 159 2.79 -8.23 9.06
CA ALA A 159 2.73 -6.89 8.49
C ALA A 159 3.25 -5.88 9.51
N ARG A 160 4.17 -5.01 9.09
CA ARG A 160 4.76 -3.99 9.98
C ARG A 160 4.02 -2.67 9.95
N PHE A 161 3.22 -2.46 8.94
CA PHE A 161 2.46 -1.23 8.74
C PHE A 161 0.99 -1.55 8.51
N ALA A 162 0.12 -0.72 9.05
CA ALA A 162 -1.32 -0.75 8.79
C ALA A 162 -1.79 0.65 8.40
N ARG A 163 -2.40 0.78 7.22
CA ARG A 163 -3.02 2.04 6.79
C ARG A 163 -4.43 2.09 7.33
N VAL A 164 -4.67 3.00 8.25
CA VAL A 164 -5.92 3.16 8.98
C VAL A 164 -6.39 4.61 8.89
N THR A 165 -7.64 4.87 9.24
CA THR A 165 -8.18 6.22 9.28
C THR A 165 -8.89 6.47 10.61
N ALA A 166 -8.92 7.72 11.06
CA ALA A 166 -9.71 8.07 12.23
C ALA A 166 -11.19 7.73 11.99
N MET A 167 -11.81 7.01 12.92
CA MET A 167 -13.21 6.55 12.86
C MET A 167 -13.54 5.70 11.61
N GLY A 168 -12.54 5.12 10.94
CA GLY A 168 -12.76 4.33 9.73
C GLY A 168 -13.25 5.12 8.52
N ILE A 169 -13.14 6.45 8.51
CA ILE A 169 -13.60 7.30 7.40
C ILE A 169 -12.85 6.94 6.13
N GLY A 170 -13.57 6.65 5.06
CA GLY A 170 -12.98 6.27 3.77
C GLY A 170 -14.02 6.09 2.68
N GLN A 171 -13.59 5.59 1.55
CA GLN A 171 -14.46 5.30 0.41
C GLN A 171 -15.47 4.21 0.76
N ARG A 172 -16.70 4.34 0.25
CA ARG A 172 -17.82 3.40 0.43
C ARG A 172 -18.13 3.13 1.90
N ALA A 173 -17.83 1.91 2.40
CA ALA A 173 -18.04 1.52 3.80
C ALA A 173 -16.86 1.92 4.73
N GLY A 174 -15.81 2.54 4.19
CA GLY A 174 -14.68 3.02 4.96
C GLY A 174 -13.48 2.08 4.98
N CYS A 175 -12.60 2.34 5.94
CA CYS A 175 -11.35 1.61 6.16
C CYS A 175 -11.31 1.03 7.58
N ALA A 176 -10.23 0.35 7.92
CA ALA A 176 -9.99 -0.05 9.31
C ALA A 176 -9.82 1.21 10.20
N PRO A 177 -10.61 1.35 11.28
CA PRO A 177 -10.51 2.47 12.21
C PRO A 177 -9.21 2.41 13.02
N LEU A 178 -8.52 3.56 13.12
CA LEU A 178 -7.27 3.69 13.88
C LEU A 178 -7.45 3.22 15.33
N GLU A 179 -8.50 3.70 15.98
CA GLU A 179 -8.81 3.40 17.38
C GLU A 179 -9.07 1.92 17.63
N GLU A 180 -9.78 1.25 16.73
CA GLU A 180 -10.03 -0.20 16.86
C GLU A 180 -8.72 -0.99 16.66
N VAL A 181 -7.97 -0.71 15.61
CA VAL A 181 -6.71 -1.40 15.31
C VAL A 181 -5.70 -1.18 16.42
N ALA A 182 -5.60 0.04 16.98
CA ALA A 182 -4.73 0.34 18.10
C ALA A 182 -5.11 -0.46 19.36
N MET A 183 -6.39 -0.54 19.68
CA MET A 183 -6.87 -1.27 20.87
C MET A 183 -6.72 -2.79 20.69
N VAL A 184 -7.07 -3.33 19.53
CA VAL A 184 -6.90 -4.76 19.25
C VAL A 184 -5.40 -5.13 19.30
N SER A 185 -4.53 -4.33 18.70
CA SER A 185 -3.08 -4.58 18.74
C SER A 185 -2.53 -4.53 20.18
N LYS A 186 -3.00 -3.60 21.00
CA LYS A 186 -2.55 -3.46 22.40
C LYS A 186 -2.96 -4.64 23.29
N HIS A 187 -4.15 -5.22 23.05
CA HIS A 187 -4.74 -6.20 23.97
C HIS A 187 -4.68 -7.65 23.48
N MET A 188 -4.43 -7.87 22.18
CA MET A 188 -4.50 -9.21 21.58
C MET A 188 -3.18 -9.65 20.90
N LEU A 189 -2.16 -8.78 20.83
CA LEU A 189 -0.78 -9.10 20.40
C LEU A 189 0.16 -9.10 21.60
#